data_6b97a0148d42b4e4ae702ec3aeda1f57
#
_entry.id   6b97a0148d42b4e4ae702ec3aeda1f57
#
_cell.length_a   1.000
_cell.length_b   1.000
_cell.length_c   1.000
_cell.angle_alpha   90.00
_cell.angle_beta   90.00
_cell.angle_gamma   90.00
#
_symmetry.space_group_name_H-M   'P 1'
#
loop_
_entity.id
_entity.type
_entity.pdbx_description
1 polymer ?
#
loop_
_entity_poly.entity_id
_entity_poly.type
_entity_poly.pdbx_seq_one_letter_code
_entity_poly.pdbx_strand_id
1 'polypeptide(L)'
;MRTLLKRLKTSPTADAALISAAVFVFLLAAGMFFMMDDRHVRFYVSGETEMNVEYGQSFSDPGARASAVGAFSSALPLKVACQGNVDTSRIGSYRLIYKAHYKSRDYTAERVVNVVDTTPPEITLVSDPDYRPNWLEGYVEEGYTARDAHDGDLTGAVQVSASGDSIIYTVTDAAGNCAQAERRPNYTLARPEIRLYGDESVTISARPRYADPGCAAYDGNGNDLSAYVTVSDTLRPDVPGDYTVYYS
;
A
#
# COMPACT_ATOMS: atom_id res chain seq x y z
N MET A 1 0.15 105.41 -5.25
CA MET A 1 0.39 104.24 -6.08
C MET A 1 -0.85 103.33 -6.01
N ARG A 2 -1.80 103.47 -6.94
CA ARG A 2 -3.04 102.69 -6.99
C ARG A 2 -2.93 101.73 -8.16
N THR A 3 -2.78 100.46 -7.86
CA THR A 3 -2.72 99.41 -8.85
C THR A 3 -4.15 99.05 -9.29
N LEU A 4 -4.47 99.26 -10.55
CA LEU A 4 -5.74 98.90 -11.16
C LEU A 4 -5.73 97.36 -11.41
N LEU A 5 -6.49 96.62 -10.60
CA LEU A 5 -6.86 95.26 -10.92
C LEU A 5 -7.93 95.25 -12.00
N LYS A 6 -7.56 95.04 -13.26
CA LYS A 6 -8.47 94.76 -14.36
C LYS A 6 -9.11 93.40 -14.12
N ARG A 7 -10.40 93.40 -13.62
CA ARG A 7 -11.24 92.21 -13.66
C ARG A 7 -11.59 91.94 -15.13
N LEU A 8 -11.03 90.86 -15.66
CA LEU A 8 -11.56 90.27 -16.89
C LEU A 8 -12.99 89.76 -16.59
N LYS A 9 -14.00 90.46 -17.04
CA LYS A 9 -15.39 89.98 -17.08
C LYS A 9 -15.44 88.97 -18.25
N THR A 10 -15.38 87.71 -17.96
CA THR A 10 -15.81 86.69 -18.91
C THR A 10 -17.36 86.79 -19.07
N SER A 11 -17.83 86.66 -20.27
CA SER A 11 -19.24 86.68 -20.51
C SER A 11 -19.90 85.40 -19.99
N PRO A 12 -21.09 85.49 -19.37
CA PRO A 12 -21.69 84.27 -18.80
C PRO A 12 -21.93 83.14 -19.82
N THR A 13 -21.94 83.45 -21.11
CA THR A 13 -22.02 82.50 -22.22
C THR A 13 -20.69 81.79 -22.46
N ALA A 14 -19.53 82.46 -22.24
CA ALA A 14 -18.22 81.84 -22.39
C ALA A 14 -17.89 80.86 -21.22
N ASP A 15 -18.28 81.20 -20.00
CA ASP A 15 -18.13 80.40 -18.84
C ASP A 15 -19.05 79.14 -18.94
N ALA A 16 -20.27 79.27 -19.40
CA ALA A 16 -21.21 78.19 -19.66
C ALA A 16 -20.69 77.24 -20.76
N ALA A 17 -20.07 77.77 -21.83
CA ALA A 17 -19.43 76.94 -22.89
C ALA A 17 -18.24 76.16 -22.39
N LEU A 18 -17.37 76.74 -21.56
CA LEU A 18 -16.20 76.13 -20.96
C LEU A 18 -16.66 75.03 -20.00
N ILE A 19 -17.67 75.27 -19.17
CA ILE A 19 -18.20 74.26 -18.25
C ILE A 19 -18.85 73.12 -19.03
N SER A 20 -19.61 73.36 -20.08
CA SER A 20 -20.19 72.27 -20.89
C SER A 20 -19.14 71.44 -21.64
N ALA A 21 -18.07 72.08 -22.15
CA ALA A 21 -16.97 71.41 -22.78
C ALA A 21 -16.20 70.50 -21.76
N ALA A 22 -15.95 71.03 -20.55
CA ALA A 22 -15.32 70.26 -19.49
C ALA A 22 -16.15 69.06 -19.03
N VAL A 23 -17.47 69.26 -18.89
CA VAL A 23 -18.42 68.16 -18.58
C VAL A 23 -18.43 67.11 -19.70
N PHE A 24 -18.45 67.58 -20.98
CA PHE A 24 -18.42 66.64 -22.12
C PHE A 24 -17.13 65.85 -22.21
N VAL A 25 -15.94 66.46 -21.98
CA VAL A 25 -14.66 65.79 -21.93
C VAL A 25 -14.61 64.83 -20.77
N PHE A 26 -15.15 65.19 -19.59
CA PHE A 26 -15.24 64.33 -18.44
C PHE A 26 -16.14 63.12 -18.72
N LEU A 27 -17.31 63.31 -19.36
CA LEU A 27 -18.21 62.24 -19.75
C LEU A 27 -17.60 61.33 -20.82
N LEU A 28 -16.82 61.87 -21.76
CA LEU A 28 -16.07 61.06 -22.73
C LEU A 28 -14.98 60.28 -22.07
N ALA A 29 -14.22 60.89 -21.14
CA ALA A 29 -13.18 60.21 -20.40
C ALA A 29 -13.76 59.13 -19.46
N ALA A 30 -14.86 59.41 -18.79
CA ALA A 30 -15.57 58.43 -17.98
C ALA A 30 -16.16 57.32 -18.85
N GLY A 31 -16.74 57.65 -20.01
CA GLY A 31 -17.22 56.66 -20.97
C GLY A 31 -16.08 55.75 -21.51
N MET A 32 -14.94 56.36 -21.83
CA MET A 32 -13.75 55.61 -22.21
C MET A 32 -13.20 54.72 -21.07
N PHE A 33 -13.22 55.23 -19.83
CA PHE A 33 -12.82 54.45 -18.65
C PHE A 33 -13.78 53.28 -18.43
N PHE A 34 -15.09 53.46 -18.57
CA PHE A 34 -16.06 52.35 -18.49
C PHE A 34 -16.01 51.39 -19.67
N MET A 35 -15.44 51.78 -20.83
CA MET A 35 -15.22 50.92 -21.97
C MET A 35 -13.90 50.11 -21.88
N MET A 36 -12.97 50.52 -21.02
CA MET A 36 -11.76 49.72 -20.78
C MET A 36 -12.14 48.53 -19.94
N ASP A 37 -12.02 47.35 -20.54
CA ASP A 37 -12.17 46.11 -19.83
C ASP A 37 -10.92 45.87 -18.96
N ASP A 38 -11.05 46.12 -17.65
CA ASP A 38 -10.05 45.99 -16.62
C ASP A 38 -9.89 44.53 -16.11
N ARG A 39 -10.58 43.59 -16.74
CA ARG A 39 -10.60 42.21 -16.31
C ARG A 39 -9.29 41.51 -16.57
N HIS A 40 -8.81 40.79 -15.55
CA HIS A 40 -7.74 39.83 -15.64
C HIS A 40 -8.30 38.40 -15.40
N VAL A 41 -7.66 37.41 -16.00
CA VAL A 41 -8.12 36.01 -15.85
C VAL A 41 -7.53 35.43 -14.58
N ARG A 42 -8.41 34.85 -13.76
CA ARG A 42 -8.05 34.02 -12.61
C ARG A 42 -8.41 32.58 -12.92
N PHE A 43 -7.42 31.72 -12.75
CA PHE A 43 -7.60 30.26 -12.78
C PHE A 43 -7.66 29.72 -11.34
N TYR A 44 -8.51 28.75 -11.14
CA TYR A 44 -8.63 27.98 -9.90
C TYR A 44 -8.71 26.50 -10.26
N VAL A 45 -7.68 25.73 -9.93
CA VAL A 45 -7.68 24.26 -10.02
C VAL A 45 -8.39 23.72 -8.78
N SER A 46 -9.44 22.94 -8.97
CA SER A 46 -10.25 22.39 -7.87
C SER A 46 -9.47 21.27 -7.18
N GLY A 47 -9.20 21.41 -5.88
CA GLY A 47 -8.36 20.46 -5.12
C GLY A 47 -6.87 20.69 -5.34
N GLU A 48 -6.07 19.66 -5.12
CA GLU A 48 -4.62 19.73 -5.22
C GLU A 48 -4.12 19.79 -6.66
N THR A 49 -3.05 20.54 -6.90
CA THR A 49 -2.40 20.65 -8.23
C THR A 49 -1.45 19.51 -8.52
N GLU A 50 -1.01 18.81 -7.48
CA GLU A 50 -0.26 17.56 -7.57
C GLU A 50 -0.89 16.54 -6.63
N MET A 51 -1.16 15.34 -7.12
CA MET A 51 -1.81 14.29 -6.34
C MET A 51 -1.32 12.90 -6.76
N ASN A 52 -1.32 11.99 -5.81
CA ASN A 52 -1.02 10.59 -6.06
C ASN A 52 -2.31 9.78 -6.16
N VAL A 53 -2.31 8.80 -7.07
CA VAL A 53 -3.38 7.83 -7.27
C VAL A 53 -2.75 6.46 -7.29
N GLU A 54 -3.31 5.53 -6.53
CA GLU A 54 -2.82 4.15 -6.49
C GLU A 54 -3.06 3.44 -7.82
N TYR A 55 -2.12 2.60 -8.22
CA TYR A 55 -2.22 1.74 -9.39
C TYR A 55 -3.55 0.96 -9.41
N GLY A 56 -4.22 0.93 -10.55
CA GLY A 56 -5.50 0.25 -10.72
C GLY A 56 -6.70 0.93 -10.08
N GLN A 57 -6.54 1.99 -9.29
CA GLN A 57 -7.64 2.74 -8.71
C GLN A 57 -8.32 3.64 -9.74
N SER A 58 -9.62 3.86 -9.57
CA SER A 58 -10.34 4.80 -10.43
C SER A 58 -9.95 6.24 -10.11
N PHE A 59 -9.62 7.02 -11.14
CA PHE A 59 -9.36 8.46 -11.02
C PHE A 59 -10.50 9.27 -11.62
N SER A 60 -10.93 10.30 -10.89
CA SER A 60 -11.87 11.31 -11.38
C SER A 60 -11.30 12.70 -11.16
N ASP A 61 -11.06 13.44 -12.25
CA ASP A 61 -10.53 14.80 -12.17
C ASP A 61 -11.52 15.77 -11.53
N PRO A 62 -11.17 16.45 -10.42
CA PRO A 62 -12.01 17.49 -9.82
C PRO A 62 -12.19 18.74 -10.71
N GLY A 63 -11.37 18.84 -11.78
CA GLY A 63 -11.46 19.90 -12.76
C GLY A 63 -10.86 21.24 -12.33
N ALA A 64 -11.13 22.28 -13.12
CA ALA A 64 -10.71 23.64 -12.86
C ALA A 64 -11.77 24.66 -13.27
N ARG A 65 -11.69 25.86 -12.73
CA ARG A 65 -12.55 26.98 -13.06
C ARG A 65 -11.71 28.17 -13.46
N ALA A 66 -12.20 28.96 -14.39
CA ALA A 66 -11.58 30.22 -14.76
C ALA A 66 -12.63 31.33 -14.82
N SER A 67 -12.23 32.52 -14.45
CA SER A 67 -13.09 33.73 -14.58
C SER A 67 -12.27 34.95 -14.93
N ALA A 68 -12.85 35.83 -15.73
CA ALA A 68 -12.31 37.16 -15.95
C ALA A 68 -12.89 38.11 -14.89
N VAL A 69 -12.05 38.66 -14.03
CA VAL A 69 -12.40 39.48 -12.87
C VAL A 69 -11.80 40.85 -13.04
N GLY A 70 -12.63 41.90 -12.92
CA GLY A 70 -12.22 43.30 -12.92
C GLY A 70 -12.52 44.00 -11.59
N ALA A 71 -11.91 45.16 -11.37
CA ALA A 71 -12.11 45.93 -10.15
C ALA A 71 -13.53 46.47 -10.02
N PHE A 72 -14.18 46.79 -11.14
CA PHE A 72 -15.49 47.44 -11.20
C PHE A 72 -16.55 46.63 -11.97
N SER A 73 -16.22 45.40 -12.35
CA SER A 73 -17.11 44.54 -13.14
C SER A 73 -17.31 43.17 -12.44
N SER A 74 -18.51 42.62 -12.60
CA SER A 74 -18.80 41.28 -12.10
C SER A 74 -17.90 40.22 -12.75
N ALA A 75 -17.56 39.19 -12.01
CA ALA A 75 -16.79 38.07 -12.53
C ALA A 75 -17.53 37.40 -13.71
N LEU A 76 -16.83 37.25 -14.83
CA LEU A 76 -17.33 36.57 -16.02
C LEU A 76 -16.76 35.15 -16.01
N PRO A 77 -17.57 34.07 -15.85
CA PRO A 77 -17.10 32.71 -15.93
C PRO A 77 -16.62 32.39 -17.35
N LEU A 78 -15.51 31.69 -17.45
CA LEU A 78 -14.92 31.26 -18.70
C LEU A 78 -15.08 29.74 -18.85
N LYS A 79 -15.28 29.29 -20.09
CA LYS A 79 -15.29 27.88 -20.41
C LYS A 79 -13.86 27.34 -20.27
N VAL A 80 -13.69 26.29 -19.49
CA VAL A 80 -12.42 25.58 -19.33
C VAL A 80 -12.51 24.26 -20.09
N ALA A 81 -11.51 23.98 -20.91
CA ALA A 81 -11.28 22.69 -21.55
C ALA A 81 -10.12 21.99 -20.86
N CYS A 82 -10.25 20.71 -20.60
CA CYS A 82 -9.17 19.86 -20.08
C CYS A 82 -8.55 19.07 -21.25
N GLN A 83 -7.23 19.02 -21.29
CA GLN A 83 -6.43 18.19 -22.20
C GLN A 83 -5.54 17.29 -21.37
N GLY A 84 -5.39 16.06 -21.79
CA GLY A 84 -4.65 14.99 -21.12
C GLY A 84 -5.61 13.90 -20.65
N ASN A 85 -5.00 12.77 -20.29
CA ASN A 85 -5.69 11.63 -19.72
C ASN A 85 -4.78 10.97 -18.69
N VAL A 86 -5.36 10.40 -17.65
CA VAL A 86 -4.66 9.62 -16.63
C VAL A 86 -4.99 8.16 -16.86
N ASP A 87 -3.96 7.37 -17.11
CA ASP A 87 -4.06 5.92 -17.23
C ASP A 87 -3.57 5.28 -15.92
N THR A 88 -4.51 4.94 -15.05
CA THR A 88 -4.19 4.35 -13.74
C THR A 88 -3.72 2.90 -13.82
N SER A 89 -3.76 2.27 -14.99
CA SER A 89 -3.18 0.94 -15.21
C SER A 89 -1.67 0.97 -15.49
N ARG A 90 -1.06 2.15 -15.45
CA ARG A 90 0.38 2.32 -15.70
C ARG A 90 0.97 3.34 -14.74
N ILE A 91 1.98 2.92 -13.99
CA ILE A 91 2.76 3.80 -13.11
C ILE A 91 3.42 4.89 -13.93
N GLY A 92 3.36 6.14 -13.43
CA GLY A 92 3.95 7.31 -14.09
C GLY A 92 3.28 8.62 -13.72
N SER A 93 3.84 9.73 -14.22
CA SER A 93 3.30 11.08 -14.01
C SER A 93 2.52 11.54 -15.23
N TYR A 94 1.28 11.91 -15.02
CA TYR A 94 0.34 12.37 -16.03
C TYR A 94 0.03 13.84 -15.83
N ARG A 95 -0.09 14.60 -16.92
CA ARG A 95 -0.43 16.03 -16.88
C ARG A 95 -1.79 16.28 -17.46
N LEU A 96 -2.65 16.95 -16.68
CA LEU A 96 -3.91 17.50 -17.13
C LEU A 96 -3.74 19.02 -17.31
N ILE A 97 -3.94 19.50 -18.54
CA ILE A 97 -3.77 20.90 -18.89
C ILE A 97 -5.15 21.51 -19.08
N TYR A 98 -5.51 22.47 -18.24
CA TYR A 98 -6.73 23.22 -18.32
C TYR A 98 -6.50 24.49 -19.13
N LYS A 99 -7.33 24.73 -20.14
CA LYS A 99 -7.25 25.90 -21.02
C LYS A 99 -8.53 26.70 -20.96
N ALA A 100 -8.40 28.01 -20.86
CA ALA A 100 -9.48 28.96 -21.01
C ALA A 100 -9.06 30.06 -21.97
N HIS A 101 -9.97 30.44 -22.87
CA HIS A 101 -9.74 31.52 -23.82
C HIS A 101 -10.47 32.78 -23.35
N TYR A 102 -9.76 33.91 -23.31
CA TYR A 102 -10.36 35.22 -23.04
C TYR A 102 -9.75 36.28 -23.94
N LYS A 103 -10.62 36.97 -24.70
CA LYS A 103 -10.21 37.88 -25.78
C LYS A 103 -9.32 37.13 -26.79
N SER A 104 -8.12 37.63 -27.04
CA SER A 104 -7.19 37.05 -28.02
C SER A 104 -6.07 36.21 -27.35
N ARG A 105 -6.28 35.74 -26.12
CA ARG A 105 -5.25 35.03 -25.33
C ARG A 105 -5.79 33.74 -24.73
N ASP A 106 -4.93 32.73 -24.72
CA ASP A 106 -5.14 31.50 -24.01
C ASP A 106 -4.45 31.58 -22.65
N TYR A 107 -5.13 31.09 -21.65
CA TYR A 107 -4.67 30.95 -20.27
C TYR A 107 -4.68 29.48 -19.93
N THR A 108 -3.67 29.02 -19.21
CA THR A 108 -3.53 27.62 -18.85
C THR A 108 -3.25 27.47 -17.35
N ALA A 109 -3.70 26.36 -16.81
CA ALA A 109 -3.28 25.82 -15.53
C ALA A 109 -3.05 24.32 -15.70
N GLU A 110 -2.30 23.69 -14.81
CA GLU A 110 -2.03 22.26 -14.91
C GLU A 110 -2.25 21.56 -13.57
N ARG A 111 -2.52 20.28 -13.67
CA ARG A 111 -2.49 19.32 -12.57
C ARG A 111 -1.56 18.18 -12.96
N VAL A 112 -0.72 17.76 -12.02
CA VAL A 112 0.09 16.55 -12.13
C VAL A 112 -0.58 15.44 -11.32
N VAL A 113 -0.78 14.30 -11.95
CA VAL A 113 -1.31 13.09 -11.30
C VAL A 113 -0.25 12.02 -11.41
N ASN A 114 0.28 11.59 -10.28
CA ASN A 114 1.27 10.52 -10.19
C ASN A 114 0.53 9.22 -9.89
N VAL A 115 0.56 8.29 -10.83
CA VAL A 115 0.11 6.92 -10.57
C VAL A 115 1.27 6.18 -9.93
N VAL A 116 1.06 5.72 -8.71
CA VAL A 116 2.07 5.10 -7.85
C VAL A 116 1.58 3.72 -7.38
N ASP A 117 2.50 2.91 -6.95
CA ASP A 117 2.24 1.68 -6.23
C ASP A 117 2.79 1.84 -4.81
N THR A 118 1.88 1.88 -3.84
CA THR A 118 2.20 1.97 -2.41
C THR A 118 1.60 0.82 -1.61
N THR A 119 0.99 -0.13 -2.31
CA THR A 119 0.32 -1.27 -1.70
C THR A 119 1.30 -2.42 -1.53
N PRO A 120 1.56 -2.91 -0.31
CA PRO A 120 2.42 -4.07 -0.11
C PRO A 120 1.80 -5.35 -0.69
N PRO A 121 2.64 -6.32 -1.09
CA PRO A 121 2.17 -7.66 -1.47
C PRO A 121 1.40 -8.36 -0.33
N GLU A 122 0.53 -9.28 -0.69
CA GLU A 122 -0.18 -10.15 0.25
C GLU A 122 0.49 -11.53 0.29
N ILE A 123 0.88 -11.98 1.49
CA ILE A 123 1.40 -13.34 1.73
C ILE A 123 0.27 -14.19 2.29
N THR A 124 -0.05 -15.29 1.61
CA THR A 124 -1.00 -16.28 2.09
C THR A 124 -0.24 -17.56 2.45
N LEU A 125 -0.33 -17.98 3.72
CA LEU A 125 0.26 -19.24 4.20
C LEU A 125 -0.75 -20.38 3.97
N VAL A 126 -0.28 -21.45 3.32
CA VAL A 126 -1.06 -22.69 3.21
C VAL A 126 -1.04 -23.37 4.58
N SER A 127 -2.20 -23.82 5.06
CA SER A 127 -2.34 -24.57 6.31
C SER A 127 -3.00 -25.90 6.03
N ASP A 128 -2.32 -26.97 6.38
CA ASP A 128 -2.89 -28.32 6.37
C ASP A 128 -3.35 -28.68 7.79
N PRO A 129 -4.66 -28.79 8.05
CA PRO A 129 -5.16 -29.12 9.37
C PRO A 129 -4.78 -30.54 9.81
N ASP A 130 -4.43 -31.40 8.86
CA ASP A 130 -4.01 -32.78 9.11
C ASP A 130 -2.49 -32.92 9.19
N TYR A 131 -1.74 -31.82 8.99
CA TYR A 131 -0.28 -31.83 9.08
C TYR A 131 0.17 -32.25 10.49
N ARG A 132 1.00 -33.29 10.54
CA ARG A 132 1.60 -33.81 11.77
C ARG A 132 3.10 -33.91 11.54
N PRO A 133 3.91 -32.95 12.07
CA PRO A 133 5.34 -33.01 11.92
C PRO A 133 5.89 -34.31 12.53
N ASN A 134 6.73 -34.97 11.78
CA ASN A 134 7.44 -36.16 12.27
C ASN A 134 8.57 -35.69 13.20
N TRP A 135 8.68 -36.30 14.39
CA TRP A 135 9.75 -36.05 15.36
C TRP A 135 11.16 -36.13 14.74
N LEU A 136 11.36 -37.05 13.80
CA LEU A 136 12.67 -37.31 13.18
C LEU A 136 13.00 -36.36 12.04
N GLU A 137 11.99 -35.96 11.27
CA GLU A 137 12.17 -35.15 10.07
C GLU A 137 12.03 -33.66 10.37
N GLY A 138 11.47 -33.32 11.52
CA GLY A 138 11.21 -31.93 11.90
C GLY A 138 10.06 -31.31 11.12
N TYR A 139 10.08 -29.98 11.01
CA TYR A 139 9.09 -29.23 10.25
C TYR A 139 9.35 -29.33 8.75
N VAL A 140 8.32 -29.69 8.00
CA VAL A 140 8.30 -29.59 6.53
C VAL A 140 7.36 -28.42 6.16
N GLU A 141 7.82 -27.56 5.25
CA GLU A 141 7.07 -26.38 4.80
C GLU A 141 5.76 -26.79 4.12
N GLU A 142 4.62 -26.33 4.66
CA GLU A 142 3.29 -26.62 4.14
C GLU A 142 2.98 -25.84 2.86
N GLY A 143 3.72 -24.76 2.63
CA GLY A 143 3.59 -23.91 1.46
C GLY A 143 3.09 -22.50 1.79
N TYR A 144 3.30 -21.63 0.84
CA TYR A 144 2.87 -20.25 0.87
C TYR A 144 2.71 -19.71 -0.55
N THR A 145 1.99 -18.61 -0.69
CA THR A 145 1.92 -17.82 -1.92
C THR A 145 2.07 -16.34 -1.58
N ALA A 146 2.62 -15.57 -2.51
CA ALA A 146 2.67 -14.12 -2.38
C ALA A 146 2.20 -13.48 -3.67
N ARG A 147 1.35 -12.45 -3.57
CA ARG A 147 0.80 -11.77 -4.71
C ARG A 147 0.68 -10.28 -4.47
N ASP A 148 0.99 -9.52 -5.49
CA ASP A 148 0.82 -8.09 -5.55
C ASP A 148 -0.15 -7.67 -6.67
N ALA A 149 -0.80 -6.51 -6.51
CA ALA A 149 -1.76 -6.00 -7.48
C ALA A 149 -1.10 -5.53 -8.78
N HIS A 150 0.10 -4.95 -8.68
CA HIS A 150 0.88 -4.44 -9.81
C HIS A 150 1.88 -5.48 -10.34
N ASP A 151 2.66 -6.10 -9.44
CA ASP A 151 3.76 -6.99 -9.80
C ASP A 151 3.32 -8.44 -10.02
N GLY A 152 2.09 -8.79 -9.63
CA GLY A 152 1.52 -10.11 -9.84
C GLY A 152 2.02 -11.16 -8.85
N ASP A 153 2.46 -12.31 -9.34
CA ASP A 153 2.94 -13.42 -8.50
C ASP A 153 4.38 -13.20 -8.05
N LEU A 154 4.55 -13.02 -6.74
CA LEU A 154 5.83 -12.83 -6.05
C LEU A 154 6.22 -14.01 -5.17
N THR A 155 5.55 -15.17 -5.32
CA THR A 155 5.81 -16.37 -4.51
C THR A 155 7.29 -16.77 -4.53
N GLY A 156 7.94 -16.70 -5.70
CA GLY A 156 9.36 -17.01 -5.86
C GLY A 156 10.32 -15.98 -5.25
N ALA A 157 9.83 -14.80 -4.89
CA ALA A 157 10.63 -13.74 -4.27
C ALA A 157 10.54 -13.75 -2.72
N VAL A 158 9.69 -14.58 -2.14
CA VAL A 158 9.54 -14.70 -0.69
C VAL A 158 10.84 -15.23 -0.07
N GLN A 159 11.34 -14.50 0.91
CA GLN A 159 12.44 -14.92 1.76
C GLN A 159 11.90 -15.55 3.02
N VAL A 160 12.36 -16.78 3.33
CA VAL A 160 11.96 -17.55 4.51
C VAL A 160 13.12 -17.62 5.49
N SER A 161 12.86 -17.28 6.75
CA SER A 161 13.85 -17.33 7.82
C SER A 161 13.25 -17.86 9.11
N ALA A 162 14.04 -18.58 9.91
CA ALA A 162 13.64 -19.03 11.24
C ALA A 162 13.97 -17.96 12.28
N SER A 163 13.06 -17.75 13.22
CA SER A 163 13.24 -16.82 14.36
C SER A 163 12.65 -17.46 15.62
N GLY A 164 13.47 -18.08 16.43
CA GLY A 164 13.03 -18.88 17.59
C GLY A 164 12.11 -20.02 17.13
N ASP A 165 10.90 -20.08 17.66
CA ASP A 165 9.89 -21.09 17.32
C ASP A 165 9.00 -20.67 16.13
N SER A 166 9.36 -19.59 15.44
CA SER A 166 8.58 -19.03 14.34
C SER A 166 9.34 -19.11 13.03
N ILE A 167 8.60 -19.24 11.95
CA ILE A 167 9.08 -19.08 10.58
C ILE A 167 8.52 -17.76 10.04
N ILE A 168 9.41 -16.90 9.57
CA ILE A 168 9.10 -15.58 9.08
C ILE A 168 9.23 -15.58 7.55
N TYR A 169 8.19 -15.15 6.89
CA TYR A 169 8.10 -14.95 5.44
C TYR A 169 8.13 -13.47 5.15
N THR A 170 9.01 -13.02 4.30
CA THR A 170 9.14 -11.61 3.92
C THR A 170 9.19 -11.50 2.40
N VAL A 171 8.44 -10.57 1.84
CA VAL A 171 8.48 -10.27 0.41
C VAL A 171 8.43 -8.76 0.20
N THR A 172 9.14 -8.29 -0.81
CA THR A 172 9.17 -6.88 -1.22
C THR A 172 8.87 -6.82 -2.71
N ASP A 173 7.98 -5.89 -3.11
CA ASP A 173 7.65 -5.64 -4.50
C ASP A 173 8.71 -4.77 -5.22
N ALA A 174 8.48 -4.46 -6.49
CA ALA A 174 9.37 -3.63 -7.29
C ALA A 174 9.34 -2.15 -6.88
N ALA A 175 8.26 -1.69 -6.25
CA ALA A 175 8.12 -0.33 -5.73
C ALA A 175 8.81 -0.14 -4.37
N GLY A 176 9.17 -1.24 -3.69
CA GLY A 176 9.82 -1.24 -2.38
C GLY A 176 8.87 -1.43 -1.20
N ASN A 177 7.58 -1.73 -1.45
CA ASN A 177 6.63 -2.03 -0.38
C ASN A 177 6.90 -3.46 0.12
N CYS A 178 6.88 -3.64 1.44
CA CYS A 178 7.27 -4.90 2.08
C CYS A 178 6.12 -5.49 2.87
N ALA A 179 5.92 -6.80 2.76
CA ALA A 179 5.00 -7.57 3.58
C ALA A 179 5.74 -8.65 4.36
N GLN A 180 5.18 -9.01 5.51
CA GLN A 180 5.68 -10.07 6.36
C GLN A 180 4.53 -10.93 6.88
N ALA A 181 4.73 -12.24 6.93
CA ALA A 181 3.85 -13.20 7.59
C ALA A 181 4.67 -14.08 8.55
N GLU A 182 4.01 -14.58 9.59
CA GLU A 182 4.62 -15.46 10.58
C GLU A 182 3.84 -16.76 10.66
N ARG A 183 4.54 -17.88 10.64
CA ARG A 183 3.99 -19.20 10.96
C ARG A 183 4.63 -19.70 12.24
N ARG A 184 3.81 -20.17 13.15
CA ARG A 184 4.25 -20.90 14.34
C ARG A 184 3.86 -22.36 14.18
N PRO A 185 4.81 -23.21 13.76
CA PRO A 185 4.55 -24.63 13.66
C PRO A 185 4.13 -25.15 15.04
N ASN A 186 3.00 -25.83 15.11
CA ASN A 186 2.54 -26.40 16.38
C ASN A 186 3.32 -27.70 16.63
N TYR A 187 4.52 -27.59 17.18
CA TYR A 187 5.26 -28.75 17.67
C TYR A 187 4.68 -29.18 19.02
N THR A 188 3.64 -29.95 19.01
CA THR A 188 3.31 -30.72 20.20
C THR A 188 4.30 -31.87 20.26
N LEU A 189 5.53 -31.56 20.70
CA LEU A 189 6.55 -32.56 20.96
C LEU A 189 6.22 -33.35 22.24
N ALA A 190 5.13 -34.11 22.20
CA ALA A 190 4.93 -35.12 23.20
C ALA A 190 6.10 -36.09 23.11
N ARG A 191 6.74 -36.36 24.25
CA ARG A 191 7.89 -37.27 24.28
C ARG A 191 7.54 -38.60 23.61
N PRO A 192 8.44 -39.19 22.84
CA PRO A 192 8.26 -40.54 22.33
C PRO A 192 7.97 -41.53 23.48
N GLU A 193 7.05 -42.41 23.25
CA GLU A 193 6.66 -43.45 24.21
C GLU A 193 7.05 -44.82 23.66
N ILE A 194 7.70 -45.62 24.50
CA ILE A 194 7.98 -47.03 24.19
C ILE A 194 6.93 -47.89 24.91
N ARG A 195 6.27 -48.75 24.16
CA ARG A 195 5.27 -49.71 24.67
C ARG A 195 5.78 -51.13 24.48
N LEU A 196 5.94 -51.87 25.59
CA LEU A 196 6.37 -53.26 25.56
C LEU A 196 5.23 -54.16 25.04
N TYR A 197 5.57 -55.19 24.29
CA TYR A 197 4.67 -56.25 23.85
C TYR A 197 4.48 -57.36 24.87
N GLY A 198 4.60 -57.12 26.12
CA GLY A 198 4.47 -58.09 27.19
C GLY A 198 4.54 -57.43 28.55
N ASP A 199 4.69 -58.21 29.59
CA ASP A 199 4.85 -57.72 30.95
C ASP A 199 6.22 -57.12 31.18
N GLU A 200 6.30 -56.03 31.96
CA GLU A 200 7.56 -55.40 32.37
C GLU A 200 8.50 -56.31 33.15
N SER A 201 7.94 -57.34 33.77
CA SER A 201 8.73 -58.29 34.55
C SER A 201 8.15 -59.72 34.34
N VAL A 202 8.99 -60.62 33.96
CA VAL A 202 8.60 -62.00 33.66
C VAL A 202 9.52 -62.97 34.43
N THR A 203 8.94 -63.92 35.13
CA THR A 203 9.70 -65.02 35.76
C THR A 203 9.59 -66.25 34.89
N ILE A 204 10.75 -66.79 34.45
CA ILE A 204 10.76 -67.91 33.57
C ILE A 204 11.65 -69.00 34.17
N SER A 205 11.44 -70.26 33.81
CA SER A 205 12.32 -71.36 34.09
C SER A 205 13.55 -71.26 33.18
N ALA A 206 14.71 -71.85 33.63
CA ALA A 206 15.93 -71.82 32.84
C ALA A 206 15.81 -72.53 31.47
N ARG A 207 14.74 -73.21 31.24
CA ARG A 207 14.36 -73.86 29.96
C ARG A 207 12.83 -73.82 29.80
N PRO A 208 12.22 -73.40 28.67
CA PRO A 208 12.90 -73.02 27.41
C PRO A 208 13.57 -71.65 27.47
N ARG A 209 14.40 -71.33 26.45
CA ARG A 209 15.09 -70.07 26.32
C ARG A 209 14.03 -68.91 26.20
N TYR A 210 14.28 -67.85 26.93
CA TYR A 210 13.46 -66.65 26.83
C TYR A 210 13.52 -66.08 25.41
N ALA A 211 12.38 -65.76 24.87
CA ALA A 211 12.23 -64.97 23.65
C ALA A 211 11.55 -63.67 24.00
N ASP A 212 12.27 -62.60 23.80
CA ASP A 212 11.76 -61.27 24.05
C ASP A 212 10.64 -60.91 23.07
N PRO A 213 9.42 -60.50 23.53
CA PRO A 213 8.32 -60.11 22.66
C PRO A 213 8.59 -58.79 21.88
N GLY A 214 9.56 -57.96 22.34
CA GLY A 214 9.87 -56.67 21.73
C GLY A 214 9.00 -55.53 22.23
N CYS A 215 9.02 -54.43 21.49
CA CYS A 215 8.27 -53.24 21.79
C CYS A 215 7.83 -52.50 20.52
N ALA A 216 6.93 -51.55 20.67
CA ALA A 216 6.66 -50.50 19.71
C ALA A 216 7.00 -49.12 20.30
N ALA A 217 7.42 -48.20 19.47
CA ALA A 217 7.65 -46.83 19.87
C ALA A 217 6.85 -45.87 18.98
N TYR A 218 6.29 -44.84 19.60
CA TYR A 218 5.49 -43.82 18.90
C TYR A 218 5.90 -42.42 19.36
N ASP A 219 5.88 -41.46 18.47
CA ASP A 219 5.93 -40.07 18.89
C ASP A 219 4.57 -39.58 19.41
N GLY A 220 4.52 -38.34 19.93
CA GLY A 220 3.30 -37.75 20.45
C GLY A 220 2.20 -37.52 19.42
N ASN A 221 2.51 -37.64 18.15
CA ASN A 221 1.58 -37.52 17.03
C ASN A 221 1.07 -38.88 16.55
N GLY A 222 1.61 -39.97 17.13
CA GLY A 222 1.25 -41.34 16.77
C GLY A 222 2.04 -41.92 15.59
N ASN A 223 3.11 -41.26 15.15
CA ASN A 223 4.00 -41.80 14.14
C ASN A 223 4.81 -42.95 14.73
N ASP A 224 4.98 -44.06 13.97
CA ASP A 224 5.70 -45.24 14.38
C ASP A 224 7.20 -44.99 14.32
N LEU A 225 7.87 -45.09 15.48
CA LEU A 225 9.30 -44.94 15.68
C LEU A 225 9.98 -46.27 15.99
N SER A 226 9.28 -47.41 15.89
CA SER A 226 9.78 -48.74 16.31
C SER A 226 11.07 -49.15 15.60
N ALA A 227 11.28 -48.71 14.35
CA ALA A 227 12.50 -48.97 13.57
C ALA A 227 13.76 -48.28 14.14
N TYR A 228 13.59 -47.28 15.00
CA TYR A 228 14.68 -46.52 15.61
C TYR A 228 15.03 -47.01 17.05
N VAL A 229 14.26 -47.93 17.59
CA VAL A 229 14.50 -48.48 18.92
C VAL A 229 15.76 -49.32 18.88
N THR A 230 16.68 -49.04 19.77
CA THR A 230 17.85 -49.87 20.03
C THR A 230 17.59 -50.79 21.20
N VAL A 231 17.98 -52.03 21.09
CA VAL A 231 17.79 -53.05 22.13
C VAL A 231 19.16 -53.52 22.64
N SER A 232 19.33 -53.53 23.95
CA SER A 232 20.47 -54.11 24.61
C SER A 232 20.04 -54.97 25.80
N ASP A 233 20.72 -56.06 26.09
CA ASP A 233 20.33 -56.93 27.19
C ASP A 233 21.57 -57.44 28.00
N THR A 234 21.26 -57.94 29.18
CA THR A 234 22.24 -58.61 30.05
C THR A 234 22.00 -60.10 30.13
N LEU A 235 21.08 -60.64 29.31
CA LEU A 235 20.64 -62.05 29.38
C LEU A 235 21.75 -63.06 29.32
N ARG A 236 21.75 -64.02 30.30
CA ARG A 236 22.59 -65.23 30.34
C ARG A 236 21.66 -66.43 30.48
N PRO A 237 21.16 -66.98 29.35
CA PRO A 237 20.06 -67.94 29.37
C PRO A 237 20.28 -69.19 30.18
N ASP A 238 21.54 -69.59 30.43
CA ASP A 238 21.91 -70.83 31.09
C ASP A 238 22.27 -70.63 32.57
N VAL A 239 22.16 -69.42 33.12
CA VAL A 239 22.52 -69.08 34.50
C VAL A 239 21.29 -68.50 35.20
N PRO A 240 20.85 -69.03 36.37
CA PRO A 240 19.82 -68.41 37.15
C PRO A 240 20.25 -67.02 37.67
N GLY A 241 19.38 -66.03 37.56
CA GLY A 241 19.63 -64.65 38.00
C GLY A 241 18.60 -63.66 37.42
N ASP A 242 18.70 -62.40 37.83
CA ASP A 242 17.89 -61.31 37.31
C ASP A 242 18.64 -60.70 36.12
N TYR A 243 17.90 -60.52 35.03
CA TYR A 243 18.40 -59.96 33.78
C TYR A 243 17.49 -58.86 33.27
N THR A 244 18.01 -57.94 32.54
CA THR A 244 17.26 -56.80 32.03
C THR A 244 17.47 -56.66 30.52
N VAL A 245 16.36 -56.40 29.82
CA VAL A 245 16.36 -55.95 28.43
C VAL A 245 16.06 -54.46 28.44
N TYR A 246 16.89 -53.64 27.78
CA TYR A 246 16.76 -52.23 27.68
C TYR A 246 16.35 -51.86 26.26
N TYR A 247 15.35 -51.02 26.17
CA TYR A 247 14.88 -50.37 24.93
C TYR A 247 15.16 -48.88 25.03
N SER A 248 15.82 -48.29 24.05
CA SER A 248 16.13 -46.87 24.00
C SER A 248 16.06 -46.32 22.59
#